data_18e1178b9cb676395e292460db152a68
#
_entry.id   18e1178b9cb676395e292460db152a68
#
_cell.length_a   1.000
_cell.length_b   1.000
_cell.length_c   1.000
_cell.angle_alpha   90.00
_cell.angle_beta   90.00
_cell.angle_gamma   90.00
#
_symmetry.space_group_name_H-M   'P 1'
#
loop_
_entity.id
_entity.type
_entity.pdbx_description
1 polymer ?
#
loop_
_entity_poly.entity_id
_entity_poly.type
_entity_poly.pdbx_seq_one_letter_code
_entity_poly.pdbx_strand_id
1 'polypeptide(L)'
;MSHIILVNNSLKIANNLIDILEKRDITVIKVGNDTSKPDLFGIDLIGYQADTIVCSDIFEKEIGGSSKLISIARQSKLTKIIIIADDKNTNGIVIKDELGGAVKRINIADFTDQYSLELIFNICCPNISFSAGDTKTYELLSLARRVANTDVTVFINGPTGSGKEVLANYLHENSARKDQPFVAVNCAAIP
;
A
#
# COMPACT_ATOMS: atom_id res chain seq x y z
N MET A 1 -4.14 -8.50 -7.30
CA MET A 1 -3.62 -8.30 -5.93
C MET A 1 -2.31 -7.55 -6.05
N SER A 2 -2.18 -6.40 -5.41
CA SER A 2 -0.90 -5.69 -5.38
C SER A 2 0.01 -6.40 -4.39
N HIS A 3 1.21 -6.77 -4.81
CA HIS A 3 2.21 -7.35 -3.94
C HIS A 3 3.28 -6.30 -3.66
N ILE A 4 3.58 -6.06 -2.41
CA ILE A 4 4.62 -5.13 -2.00
C ILE A 4 5.82 -5.93 -1.49
N ILE A 5 6.98 -5.70 -2.08
CA ILE A 5 8.24 -6.21 -1.55
C ILE A 5 8.73 -5.21 -0.51
N LEU A 6 8.80 -5.64 0.72
CA LEU A 6 9.37 -4.86 1.82
C LEU A 6 10.76 -5.39 2.15
N VAL A 7 11.75 -4.53 1.96
CA VAL A 7 13.12 -4.81 2.41
C VAL A 7 13.26 -4.34 3.85
N ASN A 8 13.35 -5.28 4.78
CA ASN A 8 13.32 -4.98 6.22
C ASN A 8 14.67 -4.54 6.80
N ASN A 9 15.77 -4.61 6.04
CA ASN A 9 17.07 -4.18 6.52
C ASN A 9 17.06 -2.68 6.80
N SER A 10 17.33 -2.31 8.05
CA SER A 10 17.43 -0.92 8.52
C SER A 10 16.13 -0.09 8.45
N LEU A 11 14.99 -0.69 8.11
CA LEU A 11 13.71 0.02 8.04
C LEU A 11 13.00 -0.04 9.40
N LYS A 12 13.10 1.03 10.19
CA LYS A 12 12.53 1.11 11.55
C LYS A 12 11.01 0.91 11.61
N ILE A 13 10.32 1.34 10.56
CA ILE A 13 8.86 1.26 10.45
C ILE A 13 8.35 -0.09 9.91
N ALA A 14 9.26 -1.00 9.55
CA ALA A 14 8.91 -2.23 8.84
C ALA A 14 7.78 -3.02 9.49
N ASN A 15 7.88 -3.29 10.79
CA ASN A 15 6.87 -4.10 11.49
C ASN A 15 5.49 -3.44 11.50
N ASN A 16 5.43 -2.14 11.75
CA ASN A 16 4.19 -1.38 11.77
C ASN A 16 3.56 -1.31 10.36
N LEU A 17 4.39 -1.11 9.35
CA LEU A 17 3.93 -1.07 7.96
C LEU A 17 3.44 -2.44 7.48
N ILE A 18 4.15 -3.52 7.83
CA ILE A 18 3.73 -4.89 7.54
C ILE A 18 2.36 -5.17 8.17
N ASP A 19 2.19 -4.85 9.46
CA ASP A 19 0.96 -5.09 10.20
C ASP A 19 -0.23 -4.36 9.55
N ILE A 20 -0.05 -3.11 9.14
CA ILE A 20 -1.07 -2.34 8.45
C ILE A 20 -1.40 -2.92 7.07
N LEU A 21 -0.40 -3.33 6.30
CA LEU A 21 -0.59 -3.90 4.97
C LEU A 21 -1.31 -5.25 5.04
N GLU A 22 -0.86 -6.15 5.93
CA GLU A 22 -1.44 -7.47 6.12
C GLU A 22 -2.88 -7.41 6.64
N LYS A 23 -3.20 -6.49 7.56
CA LYS A 23 -4.58 -6.24 8.02
C LYS A 23 -5.53 -5.77 6.91
N ARG A 24 -4.97 -5.25 5.82
CA ARG A 24 -5.72 -4.76 4.65
C ARG A 24 -5.65 -5.70 3.45
N ASP A 25 -5.35 -6.97 3.68
CA ASP A 25 -5.25 -8.03 2.66
C ASP A 25 -4.21 -7.72 1.56
N ILE A 26 -3.18 -6.93 1.85
CA ILE A 26 -2.05 -6.69 0.96
C ILE A 26 -0.98 -7.74 1.23
N THR A 27 -0.59 -8.46 0.20
CA THR A 27 0.48 -9.44 0.31
C THR A 27 1.82 -8.73 0.41
N VAL A 28 2.53 -8.97 1.52
CA VAL A 28 3.87 -8.43 1.78
C VAL A 28 4.91 -9.53 1.64
N ILE A 29 5.91 -9.28 0.82
CA ILE A 29 7.07 -10.15 0.67
C ILE A 29 8.20 -9.55 1.48
N LYS A 30 8.59 -10.23 2.56
CA LYS A 30 9.66 -9.77 3.46
C LYS A 30 11.00 -10.25 2.93
N VAL A 31 11.91 -9.32 2.72
CA VAL A 31 13.25 -9.61 2.23
C VAL A 31 14.28 -9.12 3.25
N GLY A 32 15.28 -9.92 3.59
CA GLY A 32 16.43 -9.44 4.34
C GLY A 32 16.54 -9.83 5.80
N ASN A 33 15.75 -10.77 6.33
CA ASN A 33 15.94 -11.28 7.71
C ASN A 33 16.72 -12.59 7.79
N ASP A 34 17.16 -13.14 6.67
CA ASP A 34 17.98 -14.36 6.69
C ASP A 34 19.46 -13.98 6.73
N THR A 35 20.01 -13.92 7.96
CA THR A 35 21.43 -13.66 8.19
C THR A 35 22.36 -14.75 7.62
N SER A 36 21.81 -15.87 7.16
CA SER A 36 22.54 -16.93 6.48
C SER A 36 22.76 -16.66 4.98
N LYS A 37 22.10 -15.65 4.41
CA LYS A 37 22.27 -15.18 3.02
C LYS A 37 22.64 -13.71 3.01
N PRO A 38 23.93 -13.36 3.17
CA PRO A 38 24.38 -11.97 3.19
C PRO A 38 24.24 -11.24 1.85
N ASP A 39 23.87 -11.94 0.80
CA ASP A 39 23.80 -11.41 -0.54
C ASP A 39 22.39 -10.96 -0.95
N LEU A 40 21.96 -9.81 -0.41
CA LEU A 40 20.91 -9.01 -1.05
C LEU A 40 21.28 -8.62 -2.50
N PHE A 41 22.54 -8.73 -2.87
CA PHE A 41 23.08 -8.55 -4.22
C PHE A 41 22.68 -9.66 -5.20
N GLY A 42 22.17 -10.81 -4.69
CA GLY A 42 21.68 -11.95 -5.46
C GLY A 42 20.22 -12.27 -5.23
N ILE A 43 19.44 -11.40 -4.59
CA ILE A 43 18.00 -11.63 -4.46
C ILE A 43 17.41 -11.54 -5.85
N ASP A 44 17.03 -12.71 -6.33
CA ASP A 44 16.27 -12.86 -7.56
C ASP A 44 14.83 -12.42 -7.28
N LEU A 45 14.61 -11.09 -7.26
CA LEU A 45 13.28 -10.49 -7.17
C LEU A 45 12.44 -10.84 -8.42
N ILE A 46 13.06 -11.40 -9.44
CA ILE A 46 12.43 -11.77 -10.73
C ILE A 46 11.35 -12.83 -10.52
N GLY A 47 11.45 -13.66 -9.48
CA GLY A 47 10.45 -14.70 -9.16
C GLY A 47 9.20 -14.20 -8.44
N TYR A 48 9.20 -12.95 -7.95
CA TYR A 48 8.08 -12.41 -7.18
C TYR A 48 7.16 -11.56 -8.07
N GLN A 49 5.87 -11.82 -7.99
CA GLN A 49 4.84 -10.97 -8.64
C GLN A 49 4.57 -9.74 -7.79
N ALA A 50 5.54 -8.84 -7.70
CA ALA A 50 5.41 -7.59 -6.97
C ALA A 50 5.49 -6.40 -7.92
N ASP A 51 4.86 -5.30 -7.55
CA ASP A 51 4.87 -4.06 -8.30
C ASP A 51 5.65 -2.94 -7.60
N THR A 52 5.82 -3.04 -6.30
CA THR A 52 6.40 -1.98 -5.46
C THR A 52 7.49 -2.54 -4.53
N ILE A 53 8.63 -1.87 -4.44
CA ILE A 53 9.64 -2.10 -3.40
C ILE A 53 9.63 -0.95 -2.40
N VAL A 54 9.66 -1.28 -1.11
CA VAL A 54 9.78 -0.32 -0.01
C VAL A 54 11.07 -0.63 0.75
N CYS A 55 11.96 0.34 0.86
CA CYS A 55 13.25 0.17 1.53
C CYS A 55 13.67 1.42 2.31
N SER A 56 14.69 1.30 3.16
CA SER A 56 15.31 2.44 3.83
C SER A 56 16.33 3.13 2.92
N ASP A 57 16.63 4.39 3.23
CA ASP A 57 17.73 5.13 2.60
C ASP A 57 19.10 4.53 2.94
N ILE A 58 19.22 3.86 4.09
CA ILE A 58 20.42 3.11 4.50
C ILE A 58 20.63 1.94 3.54
N PHE A 59 19.59 1.15 3.30
CA PHE A 59 19.64 0.05 2.34
C PHE A 59 20.03 0.52 0.93
N GLU A 60 19.43 1.62 0.46
CA GLU A 60 19.79 2.22 -0.83
C GLU A 60 21.30 2.52 -0.94
N LYS A 61 21.88 3.10 0.12
CA LYS A 61 23.33 3.40 0.18
C LYS A 61 24.18 2.13 0.18
N GLU A 62 23.78 1.10 0.95
CA GLU A 62 24.48 -0.18 1.07
C GLU A 62 24.57 -0.92 -0.28
N ILE A 63 23.50 -0.89 -1.07
CA ILE A 63 23.48 -1.56 -2.40
C ILE A 63 24.22 -0.78 -3.50
N GLY A 64 24.72 0.40 -3.22
CA GLY A 64 25.46 1.24 -4.20
C GLY A 64 24.66 2.42 -4.77
N GLY A 65 23.60 2.84 -4.08
CA GLY A 65 22.84 4.05 -4.39
C GLY A 65 21.68 3.88 -5.36
N SER A 66 21.01 4.99 -5.67
CA SER A 66 19.78 5.05 -6.47
C SER A 66 19.89 4.36 -7.82
N SER A 67 21.01 4.54 -8.53
CA SER A 67 21.19 3.94 -9.87
C SER A 67 21.15 2.42 -9.83
N LYS A 68 21.75 1.81 -8.80
CA LYS A 68 21.74 0.37 -8.61
C LYS A 68 20.36 -0.14 -8.22
N LEU A 69 19.68 0.56 -7.30
CA LEU A 69 18.32 0.23 -6.88
C LEU A 69 17.34 0.27 -8.07
N ILE A 70 17.41 1.29 -8.91
CA ILE A 70 16.60 1.44 -10.11
C ILE A 70 16.88 0.30 -11.11
N SER A 71 18.16 -0.07 -11.28
CA SER A 71 18.54 -1.20 -12.14
C SER A 71 17.92 -2.50 -11.66
N ILE A 72 17.98 -2.79 -10.36
CA ILE A 72 17.37 -3.97 -9.73
C ILE A 72 15.85 -3.95 -9.93
N ALA A 73 15.20 -2.82 -9.67
CA ALA A 73 13.76 -2.68 -9.83
C ALA A 73 13.31 -2.93 -11.27
N ARG A 74 14.03 -2.42 -12.27
CA ARG A 74 13.76 -2.64 -13.69
C ARG A 74 13.91 -4.11 -14.08
N GLN A 75 14.98 -4.77 -13.64
CA GLN A 75 15.20 -6.20 -13.89
C GLN A 75 14.09 -7.06 -13.30
N SER A 76 13.57 -6.67 -12.14
CA SER A 76 12.49 -7.36 -11.43
C SER A 76 11.08 -6.90 -11.87
N LYS A 77 10.97 -6.05 -12.89
CA LYS A 77 9.70 -5.50 -13.42
C LYS A 77 8.89 -4.74 -12.37
N LEU A 78 9.54 -4.20 -11.34
CA LEU A 78 8.90 -3.33 -10.36
C LEU A 78 8.60 -1.97 -11.00
N THR A 79 7.42 -1.45 -10.73
CA THR A 79 6.95 -0.18 -11.31
C THR A 79 7.14 1.00 -10.36
N LYS A 80 7.31 0.71 -9.04
CA LYS A 80 7.41 1.73 -8.01
C LYS A 80 8.50 1.40 -6.99
N ILE A 81 9.25 2.43 -6.61
CA ILE A 81 10.27 2.38 -5.55
C ILE A 81 9.90 3.42 -4.49
N ILE A 82 9.81 3.00 -3.24
CA ILE A 82 9.55 3.87 -2.10
C ILE A 82 10.73 3.77 -1.15
N ILE A 83 11.41 4.89 -0.93
CA ILE A 83 12.57 4.99 -0.06
C ILE A 83 12.16 5.81 1.16
N ILE A 84 12.30 5.22 2.35
CA ILE A 84 11.92 5.85 3.60
C ILE A 84 13.19 6.16 4.40
N ALA A 85 13.34 7.42 4.79
CA ALA A 85 14.45 7.92 5.59
C ALA A 85 13.98 8.45 6.95
N ASP A 86 14.76 8.16 8.00
CA ASP A 86 14.64 8.76 9.32
C ASP A 86 15.36 10.11 9.32
N ASP A 87 14.60 11.19 9.28
CA ASP A 87 15.14 12.56 9.29
C ASP A 87 14.52 13.38 10.42
N LYS A 88 15.18 13.36 11.57
CA LYS A 88 14.76 14.10 12.76
C LYS A 88 14.74 15.62 12.59
N ASN A 89 15.36 16.16 11.55
CA ASN A 89 15.36 17.59 11.25
C ASN A 89 14.15 18.01 10.41
N THR A 90 13.36 17.04 9.95
CA THR A 90 12.15 17.31 9.17
C THR A 90 10.98 17.59 10.12
N ASN A 91 10.21 18.65 9.89
CA ASN A 91 8.95 18.87 10.58
C ASN A 91 7.86 18.02 9.89
N GLY A 92 7.52 16.87 10.51
CA GLY A 92 6.49 15.96 10.00
C GLY A 92 7.01 15.04 8.87
N ILE A 93 6.30 15.02 7.76
CA ILE A 93 6.63 14.17 6.60
C ILE A 93 6.94 15.04 5.39
N VAL A 94 8.04 14.75 4.72
CA VAL A 94 8.38 15.34 3.43
C VAL A 94 8.44 14.27 2.36
N ILE A 95 7.68 14.46 1.28
CA ILE A 95 7.63 13.53 0.13
C ILE A 95 8.24 14.22 -1.07
N LYS A 96 9.16 13.53 -1.74
CA LYS A 96 9.77 13.96 -2.99
C LYS A 96 9.56 12.90 -4.07
N ASP A 97 9.06 13.33 -5.22
CA ASP A 97 8.88 12.49 -6.40
C ASP A 97 10.07 12.63 -7.35
N GLU A 98 10.62 11.50 -7.77
CA GLU A 98 11.70 11.40 -8.75
C GLU A 98 11.26 10.50 -9.92
N LEU A 99 11.90 10.67 -11.07
CA LEU A 99 11.63 9.87 -12.28
C LEU A 99 10.12 9.79 -12.65
N GLY A 100 9.44 10.93 -12.62
CA GLY A 100 8.01 10.97 -12.98
C GLY A 100 7.10 10.25 -11.98
N GLY A 101 7.52 10.10 -10.72
CA GLY A 101 6.76 9.42 -9.67
C GLY A 101 7.06 7.93 -9.52
N ALA A 102 7.94 7.36 -10.34
CA ALA A 102 8.36 5.97 -10.19
C ALA A 102 9.21 5.74 -8.92
N VAL A 103 9.92 6.77 -8.45
CA VAL A 103 10.67 6.76 -7.19
C VAL A 103 10.08 7.82 -6.28
N LYS A 104 9.69 7.42 -5.06
CA LYS A 104 9.22 8.32 -4.01
C LYS A 104 10.15 8.24 -2.82
N ARG A 105 10.66 9.41 -2.39
CA ARG A 105 11.43 9.54 -1.15
C ARG A 105 10.55 10.14 -0.06
N ILE A 106 10.50 9.48 1.08
CA ILE A 106 9.69 9.88 2.22
C ILE A 106 10.63 10.08 3.41
N ASN A 107 10.80 11.32 3.83
CA ASN A 107 11.54 11.66 5.05
C ASN A 107 10.55 11.83 6.18
N ILE A 108 10.78 11.15 7.31
CA ILE A 108 9.88 11.11 8.47
C ILE A 108 10.67 11.40 9.73
N ALA A 109 10.14 12.30 10.56
CA ALA A 109 10.72 12.63 11.86
C ALA A 109 10.29 11.64 12.96
N ASP A 110 9.05 11.15 12.90
CA ASP A 110 8.47 10.23 13.89
C ASP A 110 7.75 9.06 13.19
N PHE A 111 8.23 7.85 13.46
CA PHE A 111 7.67 6.59 12.94
C PHE A 111 6.53 6.02 13.81
N THR A 112 6.24 6.62 14.95
CA THR A 112 5.18 6.14 15.86
C THR A 112 3.84 6.81 15.58
N ASP A 113 3.84 7.92 14.83
CA ASP A 113 2.64 8.65 14.46
C ASP A 113 1.77 7.86 13.47
N GLN A 114 0.52 7.62 13.88
CA GLN A 114 -0.45 6.86 13.08
C GLN A 114 -0.77 7.56 11.75
N TYR A 115 -0.79 8.89 11.72
CA TYR A 115 -1.01 9.65 10.49
C TYR A 115 0.10 9.41 9.46
N SER A 116 1.35 9.36 9.93
CA SER A 116 2.52 9.07 9.10
C SER A 116 2.43 7.67 8.47
N LEU A 117 2.02 6.68 9.26
CA LEU A 117 1.81 5.30 8.80
C LEU A 117 0.72 5.20 7.74
N GLU A 118 -0.41 5.88 7.95
CA GLU A 118 -1.52 5.93 7.00
C GLU A 118 -1.11 6.60 5.68
N LEU A 119 -0.37 7.69 5.76
CA LEU A 119 0.11 8.37 4.57
C LEU A 119 1.05 7.48 3.75
N ILE A 120 1.98 6.77 4.41
CA ILE A 120 2.87 5.82 3.73
C ILE A 120 2.05 4.69 3.09
N PHE A 121 1.06 4.16 3.82
CA PHE A 121 0.16 3.16 3.26
C PHE A 121 -0.52 3.65 1.98
N ASN A 122 -1.10 4.85 1.98
CA ASN A 122 -1.76 5.42 0.80
C ASN A 122 -0.79 5.64 -0.37
N ILE A 123 0.47 5.95 -0.09
CA ILE A 123 1.53 6.05 -1.10
C ILE A 123 1.88 4.67 -1.68
N CYS A 124 1.95 3.65 -0.83
CA CYS A 124 2.22 2.27 -1.26
C CYS A 124 1.07 1.71 -2.12
N CYS A 125 -0.17 2.02 -1.75
CA CYS A 125 -1.39 1.45 -2.32
C CYS A 125 -2.36 2.53 -2.82
N PRO A 126 -2.00 3.33 -3.85
CA PRO A 126 -2.82 4.47 -4.31
C PRO A 126 -4.18 4.05 -4.91
N ASN A 127 -4.31 2.80 -5.34
CA ASN A 127 -5.56 2.26 -5.92
C ASN A 127 -6.55 1.76 -4.85
N ILE A 128 -6.18 1.83 -3.58
CA ILE A 128 -7.11 1.58 -2.48
C ILE A 128 -7.77 2.91 -2.17
N SER A 129 -8.87 3.19 -2.85
CA SER A 129 -9.57 4.48 -2.88
C SER A 129 -10.30 4.87 -1.60
N PHE A 130 -9.86 4.34 -0.45
CA PHE A 130 -10.49 4.61 0.84
C PHE A 130 -9.46 5.11 1.86
N SER A 131 -9.53 6.39 2.17
CA SER A 131 -8.86 6.95 3.34
C SER A 131 -9.75 6.76 4.56
N ALA A 132 -9.46 5.78 5.37
CA ALA A 132 -10.18 5.54 6.62
C ALA A 132 -9.32 5.97 7.81
N GLY A 133 -9.91 6.71 8.72
CA GLY A 133 -9.22 7.23 9.91
C GLY A 133 -9.27 6.30 11.13
N ASP A 134 -9.95 5.15 11.04
CA ASP A 134 -10.12 4.24 12.18
C ASP A 134 -10.08 2.75 11.79
N THR A 135 -9.72 1.91 12.77
CA THR A 135 -9.58 0.46 12.61
C THR A 135 -10.87 -0.23 12.19
N LYS A 136 -12.04 0.23 12.67
CA LYS A 136 -13.34 -0.39 12.35
C LYS A 136 -13.71 -0.20 10.89
N THR A 137 -13.38 0.96 10.32
CA THR A 137 -13.59 1.22 8.89
C THR A 137 -12.71 0.30 8.04
N TYR A 138 -11.47 0.00 8.46
CA TYR A 138 -10.63 -0.97 7.76
C TYR A 138 -11.14 -2.39 7.83
N GLU A 139 -11.62 -2.84 8.98
CA GLU A 139 -12.27 -4.15 9.12
C GLU A 139 -13.49 -4.27 8.19
N LEU A 140 -14.29 -3.20 8.11
CA LEU A 140 -15.44 -3.11 7.21
C LEU A 140 -15.00 -3.21 5.74
N LEU A 141 -13.94 -2.51 5.34
CA LEU A 141 -13.44 -2.54 3.97
C LEU A 141 -12.82 -3.90 3.60
N SER A 142 -12.11 -4.52 4.54
CA SER A 142 -11.59 -5.89 4.36
C SER A 142 -12.73 -6.89 4.16
N LEU A 143 -13.80 -6.78 4.96
CA LEU A 143 -15.02 -7.58 4.78
C LEU A 143 -15.66 -7.30 3.42
N ALA A 144 -15.86 -6.02 3.07
CA ALA A 144 -16.45 -5.61 1.80
C ALA A 144 -15.67 -6.18 0.61
N ARG A 145 -14.34 -6.15 0.65
CA ARG A 145 -13.49 -6.69 -0.41
C ARG A 145 -13.65 -8.21 -0.57
N ARG A 146 -13.73 -8.96 0.54
CA ARG A 146 -14.00 -10.40 0.48
C ARG A 146 -15.35 -10.69 -0.14
N VAL A 147 -16.38 -9.94 0.28
CA VAL A 147 -17.76 -10.09 -0.24
C VAL A 147 -17.84 -9.69 -1.71
N ALA A 148 -17.13 -8.64 -2.14
CA ALA A 148 -17.09 -8.18 -3.54
C ALA A 148 -16.62 -9.26 -4.53
N ASN A 149 -15.80 -10.22 -4.07
CA ASN A 149 -15.35 -11.36 -4.89
C ASN A 149 -16.39 -12.49 -5.00
N THR A 150 -17.56 -12.34 -4.41
CA THR A 150 -18.67 -13.30 -4.45
C THR A 150 -19.85 -12.71 -5.22
N ASP A 151 -20.79 -13.55 -5.67
CA ASP A 151 -21.98 -13.09 -6.41
C ASP A 151 -23.23 -13.08 -5.47
N VAL A 152 -23.03 -12.54 -4.26
CA VAL A 152 -24.11 -12.41 -3.27
C VAL A 152 -24.70 -11.01 -3.23
N THR A 153 -25.98 -10.92 -2.86
CA THR A 153 -26.62 -9.64 -2.61
C THR A 153 -26.10 -9.04 -1.31
N VAL A 154 -25.66 -7.79 -1.34
CA VAL A 154 -25.15 -7.06 -0.18
C VAL A 154 -26.17 -6.04 0.29
N PHE A 155 -26.49 -6.05 1.58
CA PHE A 155 -27.32 -5.03 2.22
C PHE A 155 -26.43 -4.13 3.10
N ILE A 156 -26.37 -2.83 2.77
CA ILE A 156 -25.59 -1.84 3.51
C ILE A 156 -26.54 -1.01 4.36
N ASN A 157 -26.44 -1.12 5.68
CA ASN A 157 -27.24 -0.35 6.63
C ASN A 157 -26.38 0.66 7.40
N GLY A 158 -26.97 1.82 7.70
CA GLY A 158 -26.30 2.86 8.47
C GLY A 158 -27.06 4.19 8.44
N PRO A 159 -26.72 5.15 9.31
CA PRO A 159 -27.36 6.46 9.38
C PRO A 159 -27.07 7.29 8.09
N THR A 160 -27.85 8.34 7.90
CA THR A 160 -27.62 9.29 6.81
C THR A 160 -26.23 9.91 6.94
N GLY A 161 -25.50 10.03 5.82
CA GLY A 161 -24.15 10.58 5.82
C GLY A 161 -23.03 9.60 6.23
N SER A 162 -23.34 8.34 6.54
CA SER A 162 -22.33 7.34 6.96
C SER A 162 -21.50 6.72 5.83
N GLY A 163 -21.58 7.25 4.61
CA GLY A 163 -20.76 6.75 3.48
C GLY A 163 -21.27 5.47 2.81
N LYS A 164 -22.54 5.12 2.96
CA LYS A 164 -23.12 3.90 2.34
C LYS A 164 -22.92 3.85 0.81
N GLU A 165 -23.07 4.98 0.12
CA GLU A 165 -22.85 5.07 -1.31
C GLU A 165 -21.38 4.87 -1.70
N VAL A 166 -20.49 5.41 -0.89
CA VAL A 166 -19.05 5.23 -1.09
C VAL A 166 -18.66 3.75 -0.90
N LEU A 167 -19.24 3.07 0.09
CA LEU A 167 -19.04 1.64 0.30
C LEU A 167 -19.63 0.79 -0.84
N ALA A 168 -20.79 1.19 -1.40
CA ALA A 168 -21.39 0.51 -2.54
C ALA A 168 -20.51 0.62 -3.80
N ASN A 169 -19.96 1.82 -4.07
CA ASN A 169 -19.00 2.03 -5.15
C ASN A 169 -17.73 1.19 -4.94
N TYR A 170 -17.20 1.16 -3.71
CA TYR A 170 -16.04 0.35 -3.36
C TYR A 170 -16.27 -1.15 -3.61
N LEU A 171 -17.44 -1.67 -3.25
CA LEU A 171 -17.83 -3.06 -3.54
C LEU A 171 -17.84 -3.32 -5.05
N HIS A 172 -18.43 -2.41 -5.83
CA HIS A 172 -18.46 -2.54 -7.29
C HIS A 172 -17.06 -2.54 -7.91
N GLU A 173 -16.21 -1.58 -7.54
CA GLU A 173 -14.83 -1.44 -8.04
C GLU A 173 -13.94 -2.65 -7.72
N ASN A 174 -14.25 -3.39 -6.64
CA ASN A 174 -13.52 -4.58 -6.23
C ASN A 174 -14.20 -5.90 -6.64
N SER A 175 -15.31 -5.84 -7.39
CA SER A 175 -16.06 -7.02 -7.84
C SER A 175 -15.60 -7.53 -9.22
N ALA A 176 -16.08 -8.71 -9.59
CA ALA A 176 -15.91 -9.24 -10.94
C ALA A 176 -16.61 -8.37 -12.00
N ARG A 177 -17.49 -7.45 -11.59
CA ARG A 177 -18.26 -6.53 -12.46
C ARG A 177 -17.68 -5.12 -12.50
N LYS A 178 -16.47 -4.88 -12.03
CA LYS A 178 -15.83 -3.56 -11.95
C LYS A 178 -15.77 -2.80 -13.28
N ASP A 179 -15.71 -3.54 -14.39
CA ASP A 179 -15.66 -2.98 -15.75
C ASP A 179 -17.08 -2.78 -16.36
N GLN A 180 -18.13 -3.11 -15.60
CA GLN A 180 -19.53 -2.91 -15.98
C GLN A 180 -20.06 -1.58 -15.40
N PRO A 181 -21.12 -0.99 -15.97
CA PRO A 181 -21.71 0.22 -15.43
C PRO A 181 -22.23 0.02 -14.00
N PHE A 182 -21.91 0.95 -13.09
CA PHE A 182 -22.55 1.06 -11.78
C PHE A 182 -23.82 1.87 -11.90
N VAL A 183 -24.97 1.25 -11.70
CA VAL A 183 -26.28 1.90 -11.82
C VAL A 183 -26.88 2.11 -10.44
N ALA A 184 -26.88 3.36 -9.97
CA ALA A 184 -27.53 3.75 -8.72
C ALA A 184 -28.97 4.17 -8.98
N VAL A 185 -29.92 3.52 -8.27
CA VAL A 185 -31.36 3.86 -8.39
C VAL A 185 -31.85 4.34 -7.03
N ASN A 186 -32.39 5.57 -7.00
CA ASN A 186 -33.04 6.09 -5.80
C ASN A 186 -34.52 5.65 -5.78
N CYS A 187 -34.83 4.59 -5.00
CA CYS A 187 -36.18 4.05 -4.90
C CYS A 187 -37.22 5.05 -4.32
N ALA A 188 -36.76 6.06 -3.57
CA ALA A 188 -37.65 7.10 -3.06
C ALA A 188 -38.06 8.14 -4.13
N ALA A 189 -37.37 8.15 -5.28
CA ALA A 189 -37.69 9.03 -6.40
C ALA A 189 -38.51 8.33 -7.51
N ILE A 190 -38.87 7.06 -7.30
CA ILE A 190 -39.73 6.32 -8.23
C ILE A 190 -41.18 6.58 -7.81
N PRO A 191 -42.05 7.14 -8.70
CA PRO A 191 -43.45 7.44 -8.40
C PRO A 191 -44.27 6.16 -8.16
#